data_26bbb4dfb63f49535706fcc77a3005c9
#
_entry.id   26bbb4dfb63f49535706fcc77a3005c9
#
_cell.length_a   1.000
_cell.length_b   1.000
_cell.length_c   1.000
_cell.angle_alpha   90.00
_cell.angle_beta   90.00
_cell.angle_gamma   90.00
#
_symmetry.space_group_name_H-M   'P 1'
#
loop_
_entity.id
_entity.type
_entity.pdbx_description
1 polymer ?
#
loop_
_entity_poly.entity_id
_entity_poly.type
_entity_poly.pdbx_seq_one_letter_code
_entity_poly.pdbx_strand_id
1 'polypeptide(L)'
;ALSGISTTDVNQTLDLAVQGLSAGIFQRENEATPLEIELKLPFTTANQASDFNALPLKGMLGIAQQDAGVGLQPAPQAIVSLAELGQWQSLEVSQPILHKDLRPVIYVMAELSGRTPAEIIADVTSDRIQANNATDMADINSKMLSQNPNEDWQSRTYLNSGAGLNWAVPEGVDINFGGEGEWKITIDVFRDMGIAFAFALVGIFFVLRWQTNSSGLALIIMSAIPLTIIGIMPGFWLMNQFGERWIGGAPDPVLFTATAMIGMIALAGIVVRNSLILVEFITLARSEGANIKEALLAAGTVRMRPVLLTAGTTLLGNVVIILDPVFSGLALAIIFGIIASTFFSLLVVPMVYFLVFDNDTDTDEDTKINNDEPHINQLSSFSTQEDPA
;
A
#
# COMPACT_ATOMS: atom_id res chain seq x y z
N ALA A 1 39.73 -39.63 8.79
CA ALA A 1 40.01 -40.30 10.10
C ALA A 1 41.44 -40.05 10.58
N LEU A 2 42.46 -40.04 9.72
CA LEU A 2 43.88 -39.85 10.10
C LEU A 2 44.16 -38.42 10.63
N SER A 3 43.46 -37.44 10.16
CA SER A 3 43.65 -36.03 10.52
C SER A 3 42.70 -35.51 11.61
N GLY A 4 41.85 -36.39 12.16
CA GLY A 4 40.88 -36.04 13.20
C GLY A 4 39.81 -35.02 12.73
N ILE A 5 39.58 -34.93 11.41
CA ILE A 5 38.57 -34.03 10.80
C ILE A 5 37.32 -34.85 10.48
N SER A 6 36.17 -34.38 10.90
CA SER A 6 34.89 -35.02 10.62
C SER A 6 34.29 -34.42 9.32
N THR A 7 33.36 -35.12 8.69
CA THR A 7 32.56 -34.61 7.57
C THR A 7 31.73 -33.41 7.98
N THR A 8 31.33 -33.31 9.24
CA THR A 8 30.61 -32.18 9.80
C THR A 8 31.46 -30.92 9.80
N ASP A 9 32.75 -31.01 10.16
CA ASP A 9 33.69 -29.89 10.17
C ASP A 9 33.93 -29.37 8.73
N VAL A 10 34.04 -30.30 7.77
CA VAL A 10 34.16 -29.98 6.37
C VAL A 10 32.93 -29.22 5.88
N ASN A 11 31.72 -29.74 6.14
CA ASN A 11 30.47 -29.11 5.71
C ASN A 11 30.29 -27.72 6.33
N GLN A 12 30.51 -27.59 7.65
CA GLN A 12 30.39 -26.29 8.32
C GLN A 12 31.39 -25.25 7.78
N THR A 13 32.62 -25.68 7.47
CA THR A 13 33.61 -24.76 6.87
C THR A 13 33.24 -24.35 5.46
N LEU A 14 32.70 -25.27 4.67
CA LEU A 14 32.21 -24.98 3.33
C LEU A 14 30.97 -24.11 3.35
N ASP A 15 30.02 -24.38 4.24
CA ASP A 15 28.83 -23.56 4.41
C ASP A 15 29.21 -22.12 4.78
N LEU A 16 30.15 -21.95 5.74
CA LEU A 16 30.68 -20.64 6.09
C LEU A 16 31.37 -19.95 4.92
N ALA A 17 32.11 -20.70 4.13
CA ALA A 17 32.87 -20.15 2.99
C ALA A 17 31.95 -19.74 1.82
N VAL A 18 30.88 -20.48 1.57
CA VAL A 18 29.99 -20.30 0.40
C VAL A 18 28.76 -19.46 0.74
N GLN A 19 28.04 -19.81 1.81
CA GLN A 19 26.79 -19.19 2.17
C GLN A 19 26.94 -18.10 3.25
N GLY A 20 28.01 -18.20 4.04
CA GLY A 20 28.14 -17.44 5.27
C GLY A 20 27.45 -18.11 6.45
N LEU A 21 27.71 -17.63 7.65
CA LEU A 21 27.11 -18.12 8.89
C LEU A 21 26.39 -16.96 9.57
N SER A 22 25.14 -17.17 9.89
CA SER A 22 24.40 -16.25 10.76
C SER A 22 24.97 -16.36 12.18
N ALA A 23 25.62 -15.27 12.63
CA ALA A 23 26.26 -15.20 13.95
C ALA A 23 25.34 -14.69 15.04
N GLY A 24 24.25 -14.01 14.65
CA GLY A 24 23.29 -13.43 15.57
C GLY A 24 22.42 -12.37 14.94
N ILE A 25 21.58 -11.77 15.76
CA ILE A 25 20.63 -10.74 15.36
C ILE A 25 20.96 -9.46 16.12
N PHE A 26 21.02 -8.33 15.42
CA PHE A 26 21.19 -7.01 15.98
C PHE A 26 19.89 -6.22 15.80
N GLN A 27 19.36 -5.70 16.90
CA GLN A 27 18.20 -4.79 16.87
C GLN A 27 18.70 -3.36 16.85
N ARG A 28 18.29 -2.61 15.85
CA ARG A 28 18.58 -1.18 15.70
C ARG A 28 17.29 -0.40 15.86
N GLU A 29 17.36 0.73 16.55
CA GLU A 29 16.26 1.68 16.60
C GLU A 29 15.93 2.17 15.17
N ASN A 30 14.64 2.22 14.83
CA ASN A 30 14.10 2.61 13.52
C ASN A 30 14.26 1.56 12.38
N GLU A 31 14.58 0.32 12.69
CA GLU A 31 14.51 -0.78 11.73
C GLU A 31 13.24 -1.61 11.97
N ALA A 32 12.50 -1.88 10.90
CA ALA A 32 11.26 -2.68 10.97
C ALA A 32 11.54 -4.16 11.25
N THR A 33 12.68 -4.66 10.76
CA THR A 33 13.12 -6.05 10.94
C THR A 33 14.49 -6.07 11.60
N PRO A 34 14.76 -7.07 12.48
CA PRO A 34 16.08 -7.23 13.07
C PRO A 34 17.15 -7.45 11.99
N LEU A 35 18.29 -6.82 12.14
CA LEU A 35 19.44 -7.01 11.25
C LEU A 35 20.16 -8.31 11.60
N GLU A 36 20.37 -9.15 10.61
CA GLU A 36 21.15 -10.37 10.77
C GLU A 36 22.64 -10.08 10.64
N ILE A 37 23.44 -10.57 11.61
CA ILE A 37 24.89 -10.49 11.54
C ILE A 37 25.38 -11.72 10.81
N GLU A 38 25.81 -11.55 9.57
CA GLU A 38 26.34 -12.61 8.74
C GLU A 38 27.86 -12.57 8.69
N LEU A 39 28.48 -13.72 9.03
CA LEU A 39 29.92 -13.92 8.87
C LEU A 39 30.16 -14.54 7.50
N LYS A 40 30.83 -13.81 6.62
CA LYS A 40 31.26 -14.28 5.28
C LYS A 40 32.74 -14.11 5.09
N LEU A 41 33.34 -15.00 4.33
CA LEU A 41 34.68 -14.75 3.82
C LEU A 41 34.62 -13.65 2.74
N PRO A 42 35.62 -12.74 2.71
CA PRO A 42 35.65 -11.71 1.69
C PRO A 42 35.76 -12.34 0.31
N PHE A 43 34.73 -12.10 -0.51
CA PHE A 43 34.72 -12.54 -1.92
C PHE A 43 35.65 -11.65 -2.74
N THR A 44 36.90 -12.00 -2.79
CA THR A 44 37.81 -11.52 -3.80
C THR A 44 37.95 -12.61 -4.89
N THR A 45 37.05 -12.58 -5.88
CA THR A 45 37.12 -13.47 -7.08
C THR A 45 36.76 -14.95 -6.89
N ALA A 46 36.09 -15.33 -5.80
CA ALA A 46 35.99 -16.75 -5.41
C ALA A 46 34.77 -17.48 -6.03
N ASN A 47 34.67 -17.50 -7.34
CA ASN A 47 33.78 -18.45 -8.01
C ASN A 47 34.56 -19.66 -8.58
N GLN A 48 35.82 -19.86 -8.18
CA GLN A 48 36.61 -20.98 -8.66
C GLN A 48 36.87 -21.97 -7.54
N ALA A 49 36.57 -23.24 -7.78
CA ALA A 49 36.83 -24.34 -6.84
C ALA A 49 38.30 -24.41 -6.36
N SER A 50 39.23 -23.78 -7.08
CA SER A 50 40.65 -23.64 -6.72
C SER A 50 40.86 -22.87 -5.42
N ASP A 51 40.00 -21.89 -5.13
CA ASP A 51 40.15 -21.04 -3.93
C ASP A 51 39.74 -21.74 -2.65
N PHE A 52 38.83 -22.71 -2.74
CA PHE A 52 38.44 -23.54 -1.61
C PHE A 52 39.51 -24.57 -1.23
N ASN A 53 40.43 -24.90 -2.10
CA ASN A 53 41.51 -25.85 -1.81
C ASN A 53 42.43 -25.39 -0.67
N ALA A 54 42.58 -24.10 -0.51
CA ALA A 54 43.43 -23.50 0.53
C ALA A 54 42.72 -23.31 1.88
N LEU A 55 41.40 -23.62 2.00
CA LEU A 55 40.68 -23.46 3.23
C LEU A 55 41.26 -24.33 4.34
N PRO A 56 41.67 -23.74 5.51
CA PRO A 56 42.21 -24.48 6.60
C PRO A 56 41.08 -25.12 7.46
N LEU A 57 41.15 -26.39 7.65
CA LEU A 57 40.26 -27.16 8.51
C LEU A 57 40.99 -27.53 9.81
N LYS A 58 40.33 -27.34 10.92
CA LYS A 58 40.86 -27.59 12.23
C LYS A 58 40.40 -28.98 12.71
N GLY A 59 41.35 -29.90 12.91
CA GLY A 59 41.05 -31.21 13.38
C GLY A 59 40.71 -31.26 14.88
N MET A 60 40.22 -32.42 15.37
CA MET A 60 39.98 -32.62 16.80
C MET A 60 41.30 -32.59 17.58
N LEU A 61 41.20 -32.18 18.84
CA LEU A 61 42.32 -32.25 19.77
C LEU A 61 42.75 -33.73 19.92
N GLY A 62 43.94 -34.03 19.46
CA GLY A 62 44.57 -35.34 19.72
C GLY A 62 45.09 -35.43 21.14
N ILE A 63 45.30 -36.67 21.60
CA ILE A 63 46.00 -36.96 22.85
C ILE A 63 47.31 -37.61 22.49
N ALA A 64 48.43 -37.01 22.91
CA ALA A 64 49.77 -37.56 22.73
C ALA A 64 50.32 -38.02 24.09
N GLN A 65 51.00 -39.19 24.06
CA GLN A 65 51.75 -39.64 25.20
C GLN A 65 53.15 -39.05 25.11
N GLN A 66 53.53 -38.30 26.12
CA GLN A 66 54.87 -37.73 26.18
C GLN A 66 55.79 -38.72 26.93
N ASP A 67 56.95 -39.03 26.34
CA ASP A 67 57.90 -40.03 26.83
C ASP A 67 58.58 -39.71 28.20
N ALA A 68 58.22 -38.62 28.84
CA ALA A 68 58.83 -38.12 30.05
C ALA A 68 58.03 -38.39 31.34
N GLY A 69 57.16 -39.37 31.37
CA GLY A 69 56.52 -39.85 32.63
C GLY A 69 55.45 -38.93 33.21
N VAL A 70 54.99 -37.93 32.52
CA VAL A 70 54.01 -36.92 32.98
C VAL A 70 52.71 -37.06 32.23
N GLY A 71 52.08 -38.19 32.25
CA GLY A 71 50.70 -38.38 31.81
C GLY A 71 50.38 -37.97 30.33
N LEU A 72 49.13 -38.15 29.97
CA LEU A 72 48.60 -37.77 28.64
C LEU A 72 48.44 -36.25 28.52
N GLN A 73 49.02 -35.64 27.50
CA GLN A 73 48.87 -34.23 27.21
C GLN A 73 48.10 -34.03 25.90
N PRO A 74 47.33 -32.94 25.75
CA PRO A 74 46.66 -32.64 24.50
C PRO A 74 47.71 -32.35 23.40
N ALA A 75 47.62 -33.08 22.30
CA ALA A 75 48.45 -32.82 21.12
C ALA A 75 48.02 -31.53 20.43
N PRO A 76 48.95 -30.84 19.75
CA PRO A 76 48.57 -29.69 18.95
C PRO A 76 47.49 -30.07 17.91
N GLN A 77 46.49 -29.23 17.77
CA GLN A 77 45.44 -29.44 16.76
C GLN A 77 46.07 -29.38 15.36
N ALA A 78 45.84 -30.41 14.56
CA ALA A 78 46.24 -30.42 13.17
C ALA A 78 45.39 -29.41 12.40
N ILE A 79 46.06 -28.58 11.61
CA ILE A 79 45.40 -27.72 10.62
C ILE A 79 45.74 -28.34 9.26
N VAL A 80 44.71 -28.74 8.51
CA VAL A 80 44.83 -29.46 7.24
C VAL A 80 44.08 -28.64 6.20
N SER A 81 44.65 -28.47 5.02
CA SER A 81 43.96 -27.82 3.91
C SER A 81 42.90 -28.76 3.32
N LEU A 82 41.81 -28.18 2.81
CA LEU A 82 40.77 -28.97 2.17
C LEU A 82 41.27 -29.81 1.01
N ALA A 83 42.26 -29.30 0.27
CA ALA A 83 42.92 -30.02 -0.84
C ALA A 83 43.60 -31.36 -0.41
N GLU A 84 44.01 -31.48 0.84
CA GLU A 84 44.60 -32.71 1.37
C GLU A 84 43.56 -33.77 1.72
N LEU A 85 42.32 -33.40 1.84
CA LEU A 85 41.22 -34.28 2.26
C LEU A 85 40.51 -34.95 1.08
N GLY A 86 40.53 -34.33 -0.08
CA GLY A 86 39.80 -34.84 -1.23
C GLY A 86 40.04 -34.06 -2.51
N GLN A 87 39.29 -34.42 -3.53
CA GLN A 87 39.31 -33.75 -4.84
C GLN A 87 37.90 -33.25 -5.15
N TRP A 88 37.83 -32.10 -5.82
CA TRP A 88 36.57 -31.55 -6.32
C TRP A 88 36.12 -32.32 -7.55
N GLN A 89 34.87 -32.73 -7.54
CA GLN A 89 34.21 -33.28 -8.70
C GLN A 89 33.01 -32.41 -9.06
N SER A 90 33.02 -31.90 -10.29
CA SER A 90 31.85 -31.20 -10.81
C SER A 90 30.77 -32.19 -11.19
N LEU A 91 29.63 -32.06 -10.61
CA LEU A 91 28.43 -32.85 -10.90
C LEU A 91 27.34 -31.92 -11.43
N GLU A 92 26.70 -32.31 -12.51
CA GLU A 92 25.47 -31.63 -12.94
C GLU A 92 24.33 -32.01 -12.03
N VAL A 93 23.79 -31.01 -11.31
CA VAL A 93 22.60 -31.19 -10.49
C VAL A 93 21.41 -30.72 -11.28
N SER A 94 20.43 -31.59 -11.42
CA SER A 94 19.14 -31.23 -12.04
C SER A 94 18.46 -30.15 -11.18
N GLN A 95 18.34 -28.94 -11.74
CA GLN A 95 17.63 -27.86 -11.08
C GLN A 95 16.11 -28.06 -11.18
N PRO A 96 15.34 -27.69 -10.15
CA PRO A 96 13.87 -27.73 -10.23
C PRO A 96 13.38 -26.71 -11.27
N ILE A 97 12.56 -27.18 -12.19
CA ILE A 97 11.87 -26.31 -13.16
C ILE A 97 10.55 -25.90 -12.54
N LEU A 98 10.43 -24.63 -12.16
CA LEU A 98 9.20 -24.08 -11.61
C LEU A 98 8.19 -23.84 -12.74
N HIS A 99 6.91 -24.16 -12.47
CA HIS A 99 5.83 -23.92 -13.39
C HIS A 99 4.72 -23.11 -12.72
N LYS A 100 4.19 -22.14 -13.45
CA LYS A 100 2.98 -21.40 -13.09
C LYS A 100 2.07 -21.37 -14.30
N ASP A 101 0.80 -21.72 -14.09
CA ASP A 101 -0.21 -21.81 -15.15
C ASP A 101 0.26 -22.67 -16.33
N LEU A 102 0.89 -23.82 -16.05
CA LEU A 102 1.48 -24.77 -16.99
C LEU A 102 2.64 -24.24 -17.85
N ARG A 103 3.19 -23.07 -17.53
CA ARG A 103 4.35 -22.50 -18.20
C ARG A 103 5.56 -22.53 -17.28
N PRO A 104 6.76 -22.85 -17.79
CA PRO A 104 7.96 -22.77 -17.00
C PRO A 104 8.24 -21.31 -16.63
N VAL A 105 8.61 -21.06 -15.37
CA VAL A 105 8.82 -19.72 -14.85
C VAL A 105 10.11 -19.63 -14.04
N ILE A 106 10.67 -18.42 -13.98
CA ILE A 106 11.73 -18.02 -13.06
C ILE A 106 11.19 -16.87 -12.24
N TYR A 107 11.26 -16.98 -10.92
CA TYR A 107 10.89 -15.90 -10.02
C TYR A 107 12.10 -15.00 -9.76
N VAL A 108 11.93 -13.72 -10.03
CA VAL A 108 12.85 -12.67 -9.59
C VAL A 108 12.13 -11.90 -8.48
N MET A 109 12.66 -11.97 -7.27
CA MET A 109 12.09 -11.34 -6.09
C MET A 109 12.97 -10.21 -5.62
N ALA A 110 12.34 -9.11 -5.18
CA ALA A 110 13.02 -7.97 -4.58
C ALA A 110 12.10 -7.33 -3.54
N GLU A 111 12.67 -6.82 -2.48
CA GLU A 111 11.98 -5.97 -1.51
C GLU A 111 12.11 -4.51 -1.93
N LEU A 112 11.06 -3.75 -1.66
CA LEU A 112 10.97 -2.35 -2.03
C LEU A 112 11.10 -1.48 -0.78
N SER A 113 11.84 -0.39 -0.90
CA SER A 113 12.00 0.60 0.17
C SER A 113 11.71 1.99 -0.36
N GLY A 114 10.85 2.73 0.33
CA GLY A 114 10.53 4.12 0.04
C GLY A 114 9.67 4.38 -1.19
N ARG A 115 9.32 3.34 -1.97
CA ARG A 115 8.52 3.47 -3.21
C ARG A 115 7.46 2.39 -3.31
N THR A 116 6.38 2.70 -4.03
CA THR A 116 5.33 1.71 -4.31
C THR A 116 5.76 0.72 -5.41
N PRO A 117 5.23 -0.52 -5.38
CA PRO A 117 5.43 -1.47 -6.48
C PRO A 117 5.02 -0.89 -7.84
N ALA A 118 3.94 -0.10 -7.88
CA ALA A 118 3.44 0.52 -9.10
C ALA A 118 4.45 1.47 -9.73
N GLU A 119 5.12 2.31 -8.93
CA GLU A 119 6.13 3.25 -9.41
C GLU A 119 7.35 2.53 -9.98
N ILE A 120 7.82 1.49 -9.28
CA ILE A 120 8.98 0.72 -9.74
C ILE A 120 8.65 -0.06 -11.02
N ILE A 121 7.47 -0.66 -11.11
CA ILE A 121 7.02 -1.35 -12.31
C ILE A 121 6.89 -0.37 -13.49
N ALA A 122 6.40 0.85 -13.25
CA ALA A 122 6.33 1.88 -14.27
C ALA A 122 7.73 2.26 -14.79
N ASP A 123 8.70 2.47 -13.90
CA ASP A 123 10.09 2.76 -14.26
C ASP A 123 10.72 1.62 -15.06
N VAL A 124 10.66 0.40 -14.52
CA VAL A 124 11.25 -0.80 -15.16
C VAL A 124 10.60 -1.07 -16.52
N THR A 125 9.30 -0.87 -16.64
CA THR A 125 8.59 -1.06 -17.91
C THR A 125 8.95 0.00 -18.93
N SER A 126 9.14 1.26 -18.50
CA SER A 126 9.56 2.35 -19.40
C SER A 126 10.95 2.15 -19.96
N ASP A 127 11.87 1.56 -19.19
CA ASP A 127 13.25 1.31 -19.61
C ASP A 127 13.39 0.02 -20.44
N ARG A 128 12.33 -0.78 -20.59
CA ARG A 128 12.36 -2.00 -21.39
C ARG A 128 12.42 -1.68 -22.87
N ILE A 129 13.43 -2.22 -23.55
CA ILE A 129 13.58 -2.13 -25.00
C ILE A 129 13.58 -3.51 -25.65
N GLN A 130 13.28 -3.57 -26.94
CA GLN A 130 13.38 -4.82 -27.70
C GLN A 130 14.79 -4.99 -28.22
N ALA A 131 15.36 -6.17 -28.02
CA ALA A 131 16.64 -6.57 -28.63
C ALA A 131 16.36 -7.34 -29.92
N ASN A 132 17.15 -7.08 -30.96
CA ASN A 132 16.98 -7.74 -32.26
C ASN A 132 17.58 -9.16 -32.29
N ASN A 133 18.55 -9.43 -31.42
CA ASN A 133 19.22 -10.71 -31.30
C ASN A 133 19.89 -10.87 -29.92
N ALA A 134 20.38 -12.08 -29.63
CA ALA A 134 21.01 -12.38 -28.34
C ALA A 134 22.26 -11.54 -28.05
N THR A 135 23.03 -11.17 -29.07
CA THR A 135 24.25 -10.34 -28.93
C THR A 135 23.86 -8.89 -28.55
N ASP A 136 22.84 -8.35 -29.22
CA ASP A 136 22.32 -7.04 -28.96
C ASP A 136 21.76 -6.97 -27.53
N MET A 137 21.00 -7.99 -27.10
CA MET A 137 20.50 -8.13 -25.74
C MET A 137 21.64 -8.16 -24.71
N ALA A 138 22.71 -8.91 -24.97
CA ALA A 138 23.86 -8.98 -24.08
C ALA A 138 24.56 -7.63 -23.93
N ASP A 139 24.70 -6.90 -25.04
CA ASP A 139 25.32 -5.56 -25.06
C ASP A 139 24.43 -4.53 -24.28
N ILE A 140 23.13 -4.55 -24.51
CA ILE A 140 22.16 -3.70 -23.78
C ILE A 140 22.26 -3.96 -22.28
N ASN A 141 22.16 -5.21 -21.86
CA ASN A 141 22.16 -5.57 -20.45
C ASN A 141 23.53 -5.32 -19.78
N SER A 142 24.64 -5.50 -20.51
CA SER A 142 25.97 -5.18 -19.99
C SER A 142 26.17 -3.68 -19.77
N LYS A 143 25.62 -2.85 -20.66
CA LYS A 143 25.61 -1.40 -20.50
C LYS A 143 24.77 -0.98 -19.31
N MET A 144 23.59 -1.57 -19.12
CA MET A 144 22.74 -1.30 -17.95
C MET A 144 23.49 -1.54 -16.64
N LEU A 145 24.21 -2.67 -16.52
CA LEU A 145 24.96 -3.00 -15.30
C LEU A 145 26.14 -2.06 -15.02
N SER A 146 26.64 -1.37 -16.03
CA SER A 146 27.77 -0.43 -15.91
C SER A 146 27.35 1.03 -15.71
N GLN A 147 26.07 1.34 -15.83
CA GLN A 147 25.52 2.70 -15.74
C GLN A 147 24.82 2.95 -14.41
N ASN A 148 24.93 4.18 -13.94
CA ASN A 148 24.10 4.66 -12.85
C ASN A 148 22.79 5.23 -13.41
N PRO A 149 21.69 5.24 -12.61
CA PRO A 149 20.45 5.91 -12.99
C PRO A 149 20.72 7.37 -13.38
N ASN A 150 20.10 7.85 -14.45
CA ASN A 150 20.26 9.22 -14.91
C ASN A 150 19.65 10.25 -13.96
N GLU A 151 18.62 9.85 -13.22
CA GLU A 151 17.90 10.70 -12.28
C GLU A 151 17.72 9.99 -10.95
N ASP A 152 17.70 10.79 -9.88
CA ASP A 152 17.35 10.29 -8.56
C ASP A 152 15.89 9.77 -8.57
N TRP A 153 15.65 8.63 -7.97
CA TRP A 153 14.33 8.03 -7.87
C TRP A 153 13.29 8.96 -7.21
N GLN A 154 13.71 9.86 -6.33
CA GLN A 154 12.84 10.82 -5.66
C GLN A 154 12.27 11.90 -6.61
N SER A 155 12.95 12.18 -7.71
CA SER A 155 12.50 13.15 -8.71
C SER A 155 11.57 12.56 -9.76
N ARG A 156 11.42 11.23 -9.80
CA ARG A 156 10.61 10.54 -10.80
C ARG A 156 9.14 10.56 -10.45
N THR A 157 8.31 10.61 -11.49
CA THR A 157 6.85 10.58 -11.40
C THR A 157 6.30 9.61 -12.45
N TYR A 158 5.01 9.27 -12.38
CA TYR A 158 4.36 8.47 -13.43
C TYR A 158 4.38 9.12 -14.82
N LEU A 159 4.50 10.43 -14.90
CA LEU A 159 4.61 11.16 -16.18
C LEU A 159 6.05 11.16 -16.71
N ASN A 160 7.02 10.94 -15.85
CA ASN A 160 8.45 10.93 -16.18
C ASN A 160 9.08 9.63 -15.62
N SER A 161 8.52 8.48 -16.05
CA SER A 161 8.97 7.16 -15.61
C SER A 161 10.26 6.75 -16.35
N GLY A 162 11.03 5.88 -15.71
CA GLY A 162 12.28 5.34 -16.24
C GLY A 162 13.51 5.92 -15.57
N ALA A 163 14.53 5.06 -15.40
CA ALA A 163 15.83 5.43 -14.85
C ALA A 163 16.86 5.73 -15.96
N GLY A 164 16.48 5.54 -17.23
CA GLY A 164 17.39 5.54 -18.37
C GLY A 164 18.30 4.31 -18.42
N LEU A 165 17.99 3.27 -17.66
CA LEU A 165 18.71 2.01 -17.61
C LEU A 165 18.04 0.99 -18.54
N ASN A 166 18.30 1.12 -19.83
CA ASN A 166 17.70 0.24 -20.83
C ASN A 166 18.07 -1.22 -20.61
N TRP A 167 17.08 -2.10 -20.66
CA TRP A 167 17.24 -3.54 -20.51
C TRP A 167 16.35 -4.31 -21.48
N ALA A 168 16.71 -5.57 -21.75
CA ALA A 168 15.99 -6.42 -22.68
C ALA A 168 15.92 -7.86 -22.18
N VAL A 169 14.90 -8.58 -22.63
CA VAL A 169 14.73 -10.03 -22.41
C VAL A 169 14.79 -10.79 -23.73
N PRO A 170 15.13 -12.09 -23.70
CA PRO A 170 15.12 -12.94 -24.88
C PRO A 170 13.75 -12.96 -25.55
N GLU A 171 13.76 -13.18 -26.87
CA GLU A 171 12.54 -13.42 -27.63
C GLU A 171 11.80 -14.65 -27.09
N GLY A 172 10.49 -14.54 -26.91
CA GLY A 172 9.67 -15.62 -26.35
C GLY A 172 9.60 -15.65 -24.81
N VAL A 173 10.29 -14.75 -24.10
CA VAL A 173 10.18 -14.59 -22.66
C VAL A 173 9.24 -13.44 -22.34
N ASP A 174 8.15 -13.75 -21.64
CA ASP A 174 7.21 -12.78 -21.13
C ASP A 174 7.50 -12.44 -19.67
N ILE A 175 7.41 -11.17 -19.32
CA ILE A 175 7.54 -10.69 -17.95
C ILE A 175 6.15 -10.44 -17.38
N ASN A 176 5.86 -11.12 -16.28
CA ASN A 176 4.62 -10.94 -15.55
C ASN A 176 4.90 -10.30 -14.19
N PHE A 177 4.69 -9.00 -14.06
CA PHE A 177 4.78 -8.28 -12.80
C PHE A 177 3.65 -8.63 -11.82
N GLY A 178 2.53 -9.17 -12.30
CA GLY A 178 1.41 -9.66 -11.50
C GLY A 178 1.65 -11.06 -10.89
N GLY A 179 2.93 -11.45 -10.65
CA GLY A 179 3.35 -12.75 -10.15
C GLY A 179 2.67 -13.22 -8.86
N GLU A 180 3.37 -13.25 -7.74
CA GLU A 180 2.86 -13.71 -6.44
C GLU A 180 3.12 -12.74 -5.29
N GLY A 181 3.77 -11.64 -5.55
CA GLY A 181 4.14 -10.65 -4.54
C GLY A 181 2.99 -9.73 -4.13
N GLU A 182 3.33 -8.75 -3.32
CA GLU A 182 2.41 -7.71 -2.83
C GLU A 182 1.67 -6.99 -3.98
N TRP A 183 2.32 -6.79 -5.11
CA TRP A 183 1.70 -6.17 -6.28
C TRP A 183 0.50 -6.95 -6.80
N LYS A 184 0.57 -8.27 -6.87
CA LYS A 184 -0.57 -9.11 -7.27
C LYS A 184 -1.72 -8.95 -6.29
N ILE A 185 -1.44 -9.02 -4.99
CA ILE A 185 -2.46 -8.85 -3.95
C ILE A 185 -3.11 -7.47 -4.10
N THR A 186 -2.31 -6.43 -4.30
CA THR A 186 -2.81 -5.06 -4.51
C THR A 186 -3.74 -4.99 -5.71
N ILE A 187 -3.34 -5.50 -6.88
CA ILE A 187 -4.18 -5.49 -8.09
C ILE A 187 -5.48 -6.27 -7.86
N ASP A 188 -5.39 -7.47 -7.31
CA ASP A 188 -6.57 -8.33 -7.09
C ASP A 188 -7.55 -7.67 -6.11
N VAL A 189 -7.05 -7.12 -5.01
CA VAL A 189 -7.88 -6.41 -4.03
C VAL A 189 -8.53 -5.17 -4.63
N PHE A 190 -7.77 -4.31 -5.31
CA PHE A 190 -8.32 -3.09 -5.91
C PHE A 190 -9.35 -3.41 -7.00
N ARG A 191 -9.12 -4.44 -7.81
CA ARG A 191 -10.07 -4.89 -8.82
C ARG A 191 -11.35 -5.41 -8.17
N ASP A 192 -11.23 -6.38 -7.27
CA ASP A 192 -12.39 -7.07 -6.71
C ASP A 192 -13.20 -6.16 -5.78
N MET A 193 -12.52 -5.38 -4.95
CA MET A 193 -13.16 -4.35 -4.12
C MET A 193 -13.75 -3.22 -4.95
N GLY A 194 -13.11 -2.83 -6.06
CA GLY A 194 -13.63 -1.83 -6.99
C GLY A 194 -14.93 -2.30 -7.65
N ILE A 195 -14.98 -3.55 -8.10
CA ILE A 195 -16.19 -4.16 -8.66
C ILE A 195 -17.29 -4.24 -7.61
N ALA A 196 -16.97 -4.72 -6.40
CA ALA A 196 -17.92 -4.80 -5.29
C ALA A 196 -18.48 -3.40 -4.93
N PHE A 197 -17.62 -2.37 -4.92
CA PHE A 197 -18.04 -1.01 -4.68
C PHE A 197 -18.97 -0.46 -5.76
N ALA A 198 -18.69 -0.76 -7.04
CA ALA A 198 -19.58 -0.38 -8.14
C ALA A 198 -20.97 -1.01 -7.99
N PHE A 199 -21.05 -2.28 -7.63
CA PHE A 199 -22.34 -2.94 -7.32
C PHE A 199 -23.02 -2.31 -6.11
N ALA A 200 -22.28 -1.97 -5.06
CA ALA A 200 -22.82 -1.28 -3.88
C ALA A 200 -23.41 0.08 -4.24
N LEU A 201 -22.74 0.87 -5.10
CA LEU A 201 -23.25 2.16 -5.58
C LEU A 201 -24.58 2.00 -6.34
N VAL A 202 -24.67 0.97 -7.19
CA VAL A 202 -25.93 0.64 -7.89
C VAL A 202 -27.03 0.28 -6.87
N GLY A 203 -26.73 -0.54 -5.88
CA GLY A 203 -27.64 -0.90 -4.81
C GLY A 203 -28.11 0.33 -4.00
N ILE A 204 -27.19 1.21 -3.62
CA ILE A 204 -27.49 2.47 -2.93
C ILE A 204 -28.42 3.35 -3.79
N PHE A 205 -28.15 3.45 -5.10
CA PHE A 205 -29.02 4.19 -6.02
C PHE A 205 -30.45 3.67 -6.02
N PHE A 206 -30.64 2.35 -6.10
CA PHE A 206 -31.99 1.75 -6.08
C PHE A 206 -32.71 2.01 -4.76
N VAL A 207 -32.04 1.88 -3.63
CA VAL A 207 -32.62 2.16 -2.29
C VAL A 207 -33.01 3.63 -2.18
N LEU A 208 -32.11 4.55 -2.56
CA LEU A 208 -32.39 5.98 -2.55
C LEU A 208 -33.53 6.34 -3.50
N ARG A 209 -33.54 5.76 -4.70
CA ARG A 209 -34.62 5.98 -5.69
C ARG A 209 -35.99 5.52 -5.15
N TRP A 210 -36.00 4.40 -4.45
CA TRP A 210 -37.23 3.94 -3.78
C TRP A 210 -37.67 4.86 -2.67
N GLN A 211 -36.75 5.29 -1.82
CA GLN A 211 -37.03 6.14 -0.66
C GLN A 211 -37.48 7.55 -1.08
N THR A 212 -36.80 8.16 -2.05
CA THR A 212 -37.05 9.54 -2.47
C THR A 212 -38.10 9.67 -3.56
N ASN A 213 -38.54 8.56 -4.17
CA ASN A 213 -39.40 8.52 -5.36
C ASN A 213 -38.92 9.41 -6.53
N SER A 214 -37.68 9.86 -6.51
CA SER A 214 -37.07 10.73 -7.53
C SER A 214 -35.65 10.26 -7.87
N SER A 215 -35.39 10.06 -9.16
CA SER A 215 -34.02 9.72 -9.63
C SER A 215 -33.07 10.90 -9.51
N GLY A 216 -33.59 12.13 -9.68
CA GLY A 216 -32.79 13.35 -9.53
C GLY A 216 -32.29 13.51 -8.08
N LEU A 217 -33.18 13.35 -7.10
CA LEU A 217 -32.80 13.42 -5.67
C LEU A 217 -31.79 12.33 -5.29
N ALA A 218 -31.98 11.11 -5.78
CA ALA A 218 -31.04 10.03 -5.53
C ALA A 218 -29.63 10.35 -6.09
N LEU A 219 -29.55 10.91 -7.29
CA LEU A 219 -28.26 11.32 -7.90
C LEU A 219 -27.60 12.49 -7.16
N ILE A 220 -28.40 13.47 -6.68
CA ILE A 220 -27.89 14.58 -5.89
C ILE A 220 -27.26 14.06 -4.58
N ILE A 221 -27.92 13.15 -3.89
CA ILE A 221 -27.42 12.53 -2.67
C ILE A 221 -26.13 11.75 -2.96
N MET A 222 -26.10 10.97 -4.03
CA MET A 222 -24.93 10.18 -4.43
C MET A 222 -23.75 11.03 -4.90
N SER A 223 -23.97 12.25 -5.38
CA SER A 223 -22.90 13.15 -5.82
C SER A 223 -21.92 13.49 -4.69
N ALA A 224 -22.32 13.32 -3.43
CA ALA A 224 -21.45 13.50 -2.29
C ALA A 224 -20.35 12.40 -2.18
N ILE A 225 -20.55 11.22 -2.77
CA ILE A 225 -19.57 10.12 -2.68
C ILE A 225 -18.26 10.46 -3.43
N PRO A 226 -18.25 10.89 -4.70
CA PRO A 226 -17.02 11.31 -5.38
C PRO A 226 -16.27 12.44 -4.66
N LEU A 227 -16.99 13.31 -3.96
CA LEU A 227 -16.38 14.41 -3.22
C LEU A 227 -15.52 13.92 -2.02
N THR A 228 -15.77 12.72 -1.52
CA THR A 228 -14.93 12.13 -0.46
C THR A 228 -13.51 11.85 -0.96
N ILE A 229 -13.36 11.41 -2.21
CA ILE A 229 -12.07 11.10 -2.82
C ILE A 229 -11.21 12.37 -2.89
N ILE A 230 -11.84 13.53 -3.17
CA ILE A 230 -11.17 14.85 -3.19
C ILE A 230 -10.58 15.20 -1.81
N GLY A 231 -11.14 14.66 -0.72
CA GLY A 231 -10.57 14.84 0.61
C GLY A 231 -9.52 13.80 0.97
N ILE A 232 -9.77 12.54 0.61
CA ILE A 232 -8.90 11.41 0.98
C ILE A 232 -7.52 11.57 0.34
N MET A 233 -7.43 11.78 -0.97
CA MET A 233 -6.15 11.81 -1.67
C MET A 233 -5.23 12.96 -1.22
N PRO A 234 -5.70 14.22 -1.13
CA PRO A 234 -4.87 15.27 -0.53
C PRO A 234 -4.55 15.03 0.94
N GLY A 235 -5.41 14.35 1.68
CA GLY A 235 -5.16 13.99 3.08
C GLY A 235 -3.95 13.05 3.22
N PHE A 236 -3.86 12.00 2.42
CA PHE A 236 -2.69 11.12 2.38
C PHE A 236 -1.43 11.87 1.95
N TRP A 237 -1.54 12.73 0.93
CA TRP A 237 -0.43 13.58 0.49
C TRP A 237 0.05 14.49 1.62
N LEU A 238 -0.88 15.13 2.35
CA LEU A 238 -0.57 16.01 3.48
C LEU A 238 0.17 15.27 4.60
N MET A 239 -0.28 14.06 4.92
CA MET A 239 0.39 13.22 5.92
C MET A 239 1.83 12.91 5.54
N ASN A 240 2.11 12.68 4.27
CA ASN A 240 3.46 12.42 3.78
C ASN A 240 4.35 13.68 3.79
N GLN A 241 3.77 14.89 3.74
CA GLN A 241 4.54 16.13 3.86
C GLN A 241 4.95 16.46 5.31
N PHE A 242 4.10 16.12 6.28
CA PHE A 242 4.34 16.50 7.69
C PHE A 242 4.81 15.33 8.56
N GLY A 243 4.76 14.12 8.10
CA GLY A 243 5.01 12.92 8.89
C GLY A 243 6.02 11.98 8.25
N GLU A 244 7.14 12.48 7.72
CA GLU A 244 8.19 11.61 7.20
C GLU A 244 8.68 10.65 8.28
N ARG A 245 8.33 9.37 8.14
CA ARG A 245 8.97 8.29 8.89
C ARG A 245 10.10 7.74 8.04
N TRP A 246 11.22 7.47 8.68
CA TRP A 246 12.38 6.85 8.05
C TRP A 246 12.57 5.46 8.62
N ILE A 247 12.55 4.45 7.77
CA ILE A 247 12.79 3.06 8.14
C ILE A 247 13.91 2.53 7.24
N GLY A 248 14.96 1.94 7.85
CA GLY A 248 16.06 1.37 7.09
C GLY A 248 16.86 2.37 6.23
N GLY A 249 16.81 3.66 6.59
CA GLY A 249 17.50 4.71 5.81
C GLY A 249 16.73 5.19 4.58
N ALA A 250 15.48 4.75 4.40
CA ALA A 250 14.57 5.21 3.34
C ALA A 250 13.28 5.79 3.93
N PRO A 251 12.63 6.74 3.24
CA PRO A 251 11.34 7.26 3.66
C PRO A 251 10.28 6.15 3.60
N ASP A 252 9.44 6.09 4.64
CA ASP A 252 8.29 5.18 4.73
C ASP A 252 6.99 5.98 4.56
N PRO A 253 6.53 6.21 3.32
CA PRO A 253 5.35 7.02 3.07
C PRO A 253 4.07 6.27 3.47
N VAL A 254 3.09 7.03 3.96
CA VAL A 254 1.75 6.49 4.21
C VAL A 254 1.02 6.36 2.89
N LEU A 255 0.89 5.13 2.40
CA LEU A 255 0.31 4.84 1.09
C LEU A 255 -1.20 4.57 1.18
N PHE A 256 -1.90 4.84 0.08
CA PHE A 256 -3.29 4.42 -0.09
C PHE A 256 -3.32 2.93 -0.43
N THR A 257 -3.44 2.10 0.62
CA THR A 257 -3.45 0.64 0.53
C THR A 257 -4.86 0.07 0.41
N ALA A 258 -4.95 -1.26 0.32
CA ALA A 258 -6.22 -2.00 0.33
C ALA A 258 -7.10 -1.67 1.56
N THR A 259 -6.49 -1.51 2.73
CA THR A 259 -7.21 -1.12 3.95
C THR A 259 -7.80 0.28 3.86
N ALA A 260 -7.09 1.23 3.25
CA ALA A 260 -7.61 2.57 2.98
C ALA A 260 -8.80 2.55 2.01
N MET A 261 -8.79 1.65 1.01
CA MET A 261 -9.92 1.46 0.10
C MET A 261 -11.15 0.93 0.83
N ILE A 262 -11.00 0.00 1.78
CA ILE A 262 -12.10 -0.45 2.65
C ILE A 262 -12.68 0.74 3.43
N GLY A 263 -11.82 1.61 3.97
CA GLY A 263 -12.23 2.84 4.64
C GLY A 263 -13.04 3.77 3.74
N MET A 264 -12.62 3.94 2.49
CA MET A 264 -13.34 4.74 1.49
C MET A 264 -14.73 4.17 1.18
N ILE A 265 -14.85 2.85 1.04
CA ILE A 265 -16.14 2.18 0.80
C ILE A 265 -17.08 2.37 2.00
N ALA A 266 -16.58 2.15 3.22
CA ALA A 266 -17.35 2.35 4.45
C ALA A 266 -17.83 3.81 4.59
N LEU A 267 -16.96 4.75 4.23
CA LEU A 267 -17.26 6.18 4.25
C LEU A 267 -18.41 6.55 3.32
N ALA A 268 -18.54 5.92 2.16
CA ALA A 268 -19.63 6.18 1.22
C ALA A 268 -21.00 6.03 1.89
N GLY A 269 -21.20 5.00 2.72
CA GLY A 269 -22.43 4.81 3.50
C GLY A 269 -22.71 5.92 4.53
N ILE A 270 -21.66 6.43 5.19
CA ILE A 270 -21.75 7.50 6.17
C ILE A 270 -22.15 8.81 5.47
N VAL A 271 -21.54 9.11 4.33
CA VAL A 271 -21.76 10.35 3.58
C VAL A 271 -23.15 10.40 2.95
N VAL A 272 -23.59 9.28 2.37
CA VAL A 272 -24.95 9.17 1.82
C VAL A 272 -25.99 9.45 2.88
N ARG A 273 -25.84 8.89 4.09
CA ARG A 273 -26.75 9.17 5.20
C ARG A 273 -26.81 10.65 5.55
N ASN A 274 -25.66 11.35 5.63
CA ASN A 274 -25.63 12.77 5.96
C ASN A 274 -26.31 13.60 4.87
N SER A 275 -26.06 13.30 3.60
CA SER A 275 -26.67 13.97 2.46
C SER A 275 -28.18 13.69 2.37
N LEU A 276 -28.62 12.46 2.69
CA LEU A 276 -30.02 12.08 2.73
C LEU A 276 -30.81 12.90 3.75
N ILE A 277 -30.32 13.00 5.00
CA ILE A 277 -30.95 13.76 6.06
C ILE A 277 -31.12 15.25 5.69
N LEU A 278 -30.12 15.79 4.98
CA LEU A 278 -30.17 17.18 4.52
C LEU A 278 -31.23 17.37 3.41
N VAL A 279 -31.21 16.51 2.38
CA VAL A 279 -32.16 16.57 1.26
C VAL A 279 -33.60 16.30 1.70
N GLU A 280 -33.80 15.34 2.62
CA GLU A 280 -35.11 15.03 3.17
C GLU A 280 -35.72 16.25 3.91
N PHE A 281 -34.91 16.96 4.70
CA PHE A 281 -35.34 18.19 5.35
C PHE A 281 -35.72 19.28 4.36
N ILE A 282 -34.91 19.48 3.28
CA ILE A 282 -35.21 20.44 2.23
C ILE A 282 -36.54 20.11 1.54
N THR A 283 -36.75 18.83 1.22
CA THR A 283 -37.98 18.36 0.58
C THR A 283 -39.19 18.55 1.47
N LEU A 284 -39.06 18.28 2.77
CA LEU A 284 -40.12 18.49 3.75
C LEU A 284 -40.49 19.99 3.87
N ALA A 285 -39.48 20.85 4.04
CA ALA A 285 -39.69 22.30 4.12
C ALA A 285 -40.37 22.87 2.86
N ARG A 286 -40.02 22.35 1.69
CA ARG A 286 -40.69 22.72 0.42
C ARG A 286 -42.13 22.23 0.36
N SER A 287 -42.43 21.03 0.89
CA SER A 287 -43.81 20.50 0.94
C SER A 287 -44.72 21.31 1.89
N GLU A 288 -44.14 21.99 2.88
CA GLU A 288 -44.82 22.90 3.80
C GLU A 288 -44.98 24.33 3.22
N GLY A 289 -44.51 24.59 1.99
CA GLY A 289 -44.67 25.83 1.27
C GLY A 289 -43.53 26.83 1.41
N ALA A 290 -42.38 26.42 1.97
CA ALA A 290 -41.21 27.30 2.04
C ALA A 290 -40.60 27.51 0.67
N ASN A 291 -40.09 28.73 0.40
CA ASN A 291 -39.35 29.03 -0.80
C ASN A 291 -38.02 28.21 -0.83
N ILE A 292 -37.54 27.85 -2.02
CA ILE A 292 -36.34 27.02 -2.20
C ILE A 292 -35.13 27.59 -1.46
N LYS A 293 -34.91 28.91 -1.50
CA LYS A 293 -33.81 29.58 -0.79
C LYS A 293 -33.94 29.49 0.72
N GLU A 294 -35.16 29.69 1.24
CA GLU A 294 -35.45 29.60 2.67
C GLU A 294 -35.31 28.18 3.18
N ALA A 295 -35.81 27.18 2.44
CA ALA A 295 -35.68 25.77 2.77
C ALA A 295 -34.20 25.32 2.83
N LEU A 296 -33.38 25.79 1.89
CA LEU A 296 -31.93 25.48 1.84
C LEU A 296 -31.17 26.12 3.02
N LEU A 297 -31.45 27.39 3.36
CA LEU A 297 -30.86 28.09 4.50
C LEU A 297 -31.29 27.46 5.83
N ALA A 298 -32.57 27.11 5.97
CA ALA A 298 -33.09 26.42 7.16
C ALA A 298 -32.43 25.04 7.30
N ALA A 299 -32.31 24.25 6.23
CA ALA A 299 -31.65 22.96 6.23
C ALA A 299 -30.19 23.07 6.71
N GLY A 300 -29.45 24.04 6.18
CA GLY A 300 -28.08 24.30 6.58
C GLY A 300 -27.93 24.62 8.06
N THR A 301 -28.77 25.49 8.59
CA THR A 301 -28.69 25.92 10.00
C THR A 301 -29.17 24.85 10.99
N VAL A 302 -30.26 24.17 10.72
CA VAL A 302 -30.86 23.18 11.63
C VAL A 302 -30.08 21.88 11.63
N ARG A 303 -29.63 21.42 10.45
CA ARG A 303 -28.94 20.11 10.30
C ARG A 303 -27.45 20.18 10.52
N MET A 304 -26.84 21.35 10.56
CA MET A 304 -25.39 21.51 10.78
C MET A 304 -24.92 20.89 12.10
N ARG A 305 -25.64 21.13 13.19
CA ARG A 305 -25.26 20.61 14.53
C ARG A 305 -25.21 19.08 14.59
N PRO A 306 -26.29 18.33 14.22
CA PRO A 306 -26.24 16.86 14.20
C PRO A 306 -25.17 16.30 13.30
N VAL A 307 -24.94 16.88 12.10
CA VAL A 307 -23.93 16.43 11.15
C VAL A 307 -22.51 16.63 11.70
N LEU A 308 -22.23 17.80 12.29
CA LEU A 308 -20.93 18.05 12.92
C LEU A 308 -20.69 17.17 14.15
N LEU A 309 -21.72 16.89 14.95
CA LEU A 309 -21.60 16.01 16.11
C LEU A 309 -21.26 14.58 15.68
N THR A 310 -21.98 14.03 14.69
CA THR A 310 -21.71 12.68 14.17
C THR A 310 -20.36 12.60 13.50
N ALA A 311 -19.94 13.61 12.74
CA ALA A 311 -18.61 13.70 12.16
C ALA A 311 -17.52 13.71 13.25
N GLY A 312 -17.69 14.55 14.28
CA GLY A 312 -16.75 14.66 15.40
C GLY A 312 -16.59 13.36 16.19
N THR A 313 -17.69 12.67 16.50
CA THR A 313 -17.64 11.39 17.20
C THR A 313 -16.96 10.30 16.37
N THR A 314 -17.22 10.26 15.07
CA THR A 314 -16.57 9.31 14.17
C THR A 314 -15.07 9.62 14.01
N LEU A 315 -14.69 10.89 13.92
CA LEU A 315 -13.28 11.31 13.89
C LEU A 315 -12.54 10.83 15.14
N LEU A 316 -13.10 11.12 16.34
CA LEU A 316 -12.48 10.72 17.61
C LEU A 316 -12.34 9.19 17.73
N GLY A 317 -13.33 8.44 17.28
CA GLY A 317 -13.28 6.97 17.28
C GLY A 317 -12.16 6.42 16.38
N ASN A 318 -11.89 7.07 15.25
CA ASN A 318 -10.86 6.61 14.30
C ASN A 318 -9.44 7.09 14.66
N VAL A 319 -9.26 8.13 15.48
CA VAL A 319 -7.93 8.60 15.89
C VAL A 319 -7.12 7.50 16.58
N VAL A 320 -7.77 6.67 17.39
CA VAL A 320 -7.08 5.56 18.08
C VAL A 320 -6.54 4.52 17.10
N ILE A 321 -7.23 4.30 15.97
CA ILE A 321 -6.86 3.31 14.97
C ILE A 321 -5.65 3.77 14.13
N ILE A 322 -5.34 5.07 14.08
CA ILE A 322 -4.15 5.59 13.38
C ILE A 322 -2.85 4.97 13.92
N LEU A 323 -2.83 4.59 15.19
CA LEU A 323 -1.64 4.01 15.82
C LEU A 323 -1.38 2.56 15.40
N ASP A 324 -2.35 1.90 14.78
CA ASP A 324 -2.21 0.54 14.30
C ASP A 324 -1.50 0.51 12.94
N PRO A 325 -0.40 -0.26 12.79
CA PRO A 325 0.37 -0.30 11.53
C PRO A 325 -0.43 -0.82 10.33
N VAL A 326 -1.40 -1.71 10.55
CA VAL A 326 -2.19 -2.34 9.48
C VAL A 326 -3.41 -1.51 9.11
N PHE A 327 -4.12 -0.98 10.13
CA PHE A 327 -5.39 -0.28 9.92
C PHE A 327 -5.27 1.24 9.88
N SER A 328 -4.06 1.80 10.02
CA SER A 328 -3.83 3.24 9.93
C SER A 328 -4.37 3.85 8.64
N GLY A 329 -4.16 3.18 7.50
CA GLY A 329 -4.67 3.63 6.20
C GLY A 329 -6.21 3.72 6.15
N LEU A 330 -6.92 2.75 6.75
CA LEU A 330 -8.37 2.77 6.89
C LEU A 330 -8.83 3.98 7.72
N ALA A 331 -8.20 4.19 8.88
CA ALA A 331 -8.54 5.29 9.78
C ALA A 331 -8.32 6.65 9.11
N LEU A 332 -7.18 6.83 8.45
CA LEU A 332 -6.85 8.06 7.73
C LEU A 332 -7.82 8.34 6.57
N ALA A 333 -8.20 7.31 5.80
CA ALA A 333 -9.19 7.45 4.74
C ALA A 333 -10.54 7.92 5.29
N ILE A 334 -11.00 7.36 6.41
CA ILE A 334 -12.24 7.77 7.06
C ILE A 334 -12.12 9.20 7.61
N ILE A 335 -11.03 9.55 8.29
CA ILE A 335 -10.84 10.87 8.90
C ILE A 335 -10.84 11.96 7.84
N PHE A 336 -9.97 11.88 6.85
CA PHE A 336 -9.89 12.88 5.79
C PHE A 336 -11.15 12.93 4.94
N GLY A 337 -11.73 11.76 4.68
CA GLY A 337 -12.97 11.67 3.93
C GLY A 337 -14.16 12.27 4.67
N ILE A 338 -14.30 12.09 5.99
CA ILE A 338 -15.37 12.70 6.80
C ILE A 338 -15.18 14.22 6.86
N ILE A 339 -13.98 14.72 7.06
CA ILE A 339 -13.71 16.16 7.08
C ILE A 339 -14.17 16.79 5.77
N ALA A 340 -13.68 16.24 4.64
CA ALA A 340 -14.04 16.75 3.32
C ALA A 340 -15.53 16.59 3.02
N SER A 341 -16.09 15.40 3.26
CA SER A 341 -17.50 15.15 2.96
C SER A 341 -18.45 15.99 3.80
N THR A 342 -18.13 16.25 5.06
CA THR A 342 -18.95 17.12 5.92
C THR A 342 -18.96 18.53 5.36
N PHE A 343 -17.81 19.06 4.97
CA PHE A 343 -17.72 20.38 4.36
C PHE A 343 -18.47 20.43 3.03
N PHE A 344 -18.21 19.48 2.14
CA PHE A 344 -18.83 19.44 0.82
C PHE A 344 -20.33 19.11 0.87
N SER A 345 -20.78 18.22 1.74
CA SER A 345 -22.21 17.91 1.86
C SER A 345 -23.02 19.14 2.30
N LEU A 346 -22.48 19.96 3.19
CA LEU A 346 -23.15 21.15 3.66
C LEU A 346 -23.19 22.29 2.61
N LEU A 347 -22.24 22.33 1.65
CA LEU A 347 -22.15 23.36 0.64
C LEU A 347 -22.64 22.88 -0.73
N VAL A 348 -22.10 21.75 -1.22
CA VAL A 348 -22.32 21.28 -2.58
C VAL A 348 -23.70 20.69 -2.77
N VAL A 349 -24.17 19.88 -1.80
CA VAL A 349 -25.49 19.24 -1.93
C VAL A 349 -26.62 20.27 -2.02
N PRO A 350 -26.71 21.31 -1.15
CA PRO A 350 -27.68 22.36 -1.31
C PRO A 350 -27.55 23.15 -2.62
N MET A 351 -26.31 23.41 -3.05
CA MET A 351 -26.05 24.13 -4.28
C MET A 351 -26.52 23.34 -5.53
N VAL A 352 -26.21 22.04 -5.58
CA VAL A 352 -26.64 21.15 -6.66
C VAL A 352 -28.16 21.01 -6.65
N TYR A 353 -28.76 20.89 -5.45
CA TYR A 353 -30.22 20.87 -5.31
C TYR A 353 -30.85 22.15 -5.87
N PHE A 354 -30.30 23.31 -5.52
CA PHE A 354 -30.76 24.61 -6.05
C PHE A 354 -30.67 24.66 -7.58
N LEU A 355 -29.53 24.30 -8.16
CA LEU A 355 -29.31 24.32 -9.63
C LEU A 355 -30.27 23.40 -10.39
N VAL A 356 -30.65 22.26 -9.79
CA VAL A 356 -31.53 21.29 -10.46
C VAL A 356 -32.99 21.71 -10.39
N PHE A 357 -33.41 22.32 -9.25
CA PHE A 357 -34.83 22.62 -8.97
C PHE A 357 -35.19 24.09 -9.02
N ASP A 358 -34.25 25.02 -9.31
CA ASP A 358 -34.51 26.45 -9.44
C ASP A 358 -35.35 26.80 -10.72
N ASN A 359 -35.17 26.02 -11.78
CA ASN A 359 -35.92 26.21 -13.03
C ASN A 359 -37.43 25.84 -12.94
N ASP A 360 -37.86 25.17 -11.88
CA ASP A 360 -39.29 24.84 -11.65
C ASP A 360 -40.08 26.03 -11.09
N THR A 361 -39.40 27.11 -10.65
CA THR A 361 -40.04 28.25 -9.96
C THR A 361 -40.36 29.44 -10.88
N ASP A 362 -39.79 29.50 -12.09
CA ASP A 362 -40.04 30.60 -13.03
C ASP A 362 -41.44 30.55 -13.71
N THR A 363 -42.20 29.45 -13.51
CA THR A 363 -43.55 29.31 -14.09
C THR A 363 -44.67 29.71 -13.13
N ASP A 364 -44.42 29.91 -11.81
CA ASP A 364 -45.47 30.23 -10.82
C ASP A 364 -45.36 31.62 -10.21
N GLU A 365 -44.35 32.43 -10.48
CA GLU A 365 -44.16 33.76 -9.87
C GLU A 365 -45.01 34.88 -10.53
N ASP A 366 -45.66 34.66 -11.66
CA ASP A 366 -46.51 35.67 -12.28
C ASP A 366 -47.93 35.76 -11.72
N THR A 367 -48.27 34.96 -10.67
CA THR A 367 -49.69 34.94 -10.23
C THR A 367 -49.94 35.26 -8.77
N LYS A 368 -48.97 35.56 -7.90
CA LYS A 368 -49.19 35.89 -6.48
C LYS A 368 -48.31 37.01 -5.95
N ILE A 369 -48.54 38.23 -6.42
CA ILE A 369 -48.28 39.44 -5.63
C ILE A 369 -49.57 39.74 -4.89
N ASN A 370 -49.73 39.23 -3.68
CA ASN A 370 -50.46 39.90 -2.60
C ASN A 370 -50.25 39.18 -1.24
N ASN A 371 -49.70 39.95 -0.32
CA ASN A 371 -49.82 39.90 1.13
C ASN A 371 -49.86 38.52 1.82
N ASP A 372 -48.72 38.14 2.47
CA ASP A 372 -48.83 37.70 3.86
C ASP A 372 -47.41 37.61 4.48
N GLU A 373 -47.31 37.97 5.74
CA GLU A 373 -46.12 38.02 6.59
C GLU A 373 -45.40 36.65 6.71
N PRO A 374 -44.08 36.63 6.90
CA PRO A 374 -43.31 35.38 6.88
C PRO A 374 -43.60 34.51 8.13
N HIS A 375 -44.06 33.29 7.91
CA HIS A 375 -44.27 32.23 8.93
C HIS A 375 -42.94 31.67 9.49
N ILE A 376 -41.96 32.54 9.80
CA ILE A 376 -40.65 32.11 10.36
C ILE A 376 -40.79 31.59 11.81
N ASN A 377 -41.87 31.93 12.53
CA ASN A 377 -42.04 31.56 13.93
C ASN A 377 -42.52 30.12 14.17
N GLN A 378 -42.97 29.38 13.16
CA GLN A 378 -43.45 28.02 13.38
C GLN A 378 -42.33 26.96 13.24
N LEU A 379 -41.27 27.24 12.53
CA LEU A 379 -40.17 26.30 12.36
C LEU A 379 -39.26 26.18 13.61
N SER A 380 -39.32 27.16 14.54
CA SER A 380 -38.58 27.08 15.80
C SER A 380 -39.24 26.17 16.85
N SER A 381 -40.53 25.79 16.67
CA SER A 381 -41.26 24.93 17.61
C SER A 381 -40.94 23.43 17.48
N PHE A 382 -40.27 23.02 16.41
CA PHE A 382 -39.85 21.61 16.21
C PHE A 382 -38.59 21.19 16.99
N SER A 383 -37.89 22.14 17.63
CA SER A 383 -36.68 21.82 18.40
C SER A 383 -36.89 21.46 19.86
N THR A 384 -38.13 21.47 20.36
CA THR A 384 -38.42 21.32 21.81
C THR A 384 -39.46 20.24 22.18
N GLN A 385 -39.71 19.26 21.32
CA GLN A 385 -40.44 18.09 21.75
C GLN A 385 -39.48 16.96 22.09
N GLU A 386 -38.81 17.07 23.24
CA GLU A 386 -38.26 15.95 23.99
C GLU A 386 -39.43 15.20 24.62
N ASP A 387 -39.61 13.94 24.26
CA ASP A 387 -40.47 13.02 24.99
C ASP A 387 -39.79 12.63 26.32
N PRO A 388 -40.52 12.69 27.44
CA PRO A 388 -40.06 12.17 28.71
C PRO A 388 -40.43 10.69 28.84
N ALA A 389 -39.44 9.77 28.70
CA ALA A 389 -39.43 8.48 29.40
C ALA A 389 -38.06 7.77 29.21
#